data_5d305d2d2a036db19e002823777d8e85
#
_entry.id   5d305d2d2a036db19e002823777d8e85
#
_cell.length_a   1.000
_cell.length_b   1.000
_cell.length_c   1.000
_cell.angle_alpha   90.00
_cell.angle_beta   90.00
_cell.angle_gamma   90.00
#
_symmetry.space_group_name_H-M   'P 1'
#
loop_
_entity.id
_entity.type
_entity.pdbx_description
1 polymer ?
#
loop_
_entity_poly.entity_id
_entity_poly.type
_entity_poly.pdbx_seq_one_letter_code
_entity_poly.pdbx_strand_id
1 'polypeptide(L)' 'MKNISEQKRKERGMTQQQLAAALGVSRQTIISLENGKYNPSILLAHAIARLFGTQIEDIFLFEEEEA' A
#
# COMPACT_ATOMS: atom_id res chain seq x y z
N MET A 1 -9.89 3.25 1.76
CA MET A 1 -9.61 3.06 0.33
C MET A 1 -9.14 1.64 0.08
N LYS A 2 -9.73 1.00 -0.89
CA LYS A 2 -9.32 -0.36 -1.23
C LYS A 2 -7.99 -0.35 -1.96
N ASN A 3 -7.18 -1.34 -1.68
CA ASN A 3 -5.90 -1.47 -2.36
C ASN A 3 -5.44 -2.92 -2.34
N ILE A 4 -4.44 -3.23 -3.17
CA ILE A 4 -3.90 -4.57 -3.26
C ILE A 4 -2.48 -4.63 -2.71
N SER A 5 -2.13 -3.72 -1.79
CA SER A 5 -0.79 -3.71 -1.20
C SER A 5 -0.46 -5.02 -0.51
N GLU A 6 -1.43 -5.57 0.22
CA GLU A 6 -1.20 -6.82 0.92
C GLU A 6 -0.90 -7.94 -0.06
N GLN A 7 -1.65 -8.00 -1.14
CA GLN A 7 -1.43 -9.02 -2.16
C GLN A 7 -0.04 -8.88 -2.76
N LYS A 8 0.35 -7.66 -3.11
CA LYS A 8 1.67 -7.42 -3.70
C LYS A 8 2.78 -7.77 -2.71
N ARG A 9 2.58 -7.43 -1.44
CA ARG A 9 3.55 -7.74 -0.41
C ARG A 9 3.75 -9.26 -0.29
N LYS A 10 2.65 -9.99 -0.27
CA LYS A 10 2.72 -11.46 -0.15
C LYS A 10 3.35 -12.10 -1.37
N GLU A 11 3.09 -11.54 -2.55
CA GLU A 11 3.72 -12.04 -3.76
C GLU A 11 5.23 -11.92 -3.72
N ARG A 12 5.73 -10.93 -2.97
CA ARG A 12 7.16 -10.74 -2.80
C ARG A 12 7.73 -11.45 -1.59
N GLY A 13 6.91 -12.18 -0.86
CA GLY A 13 7.35 -12.90 0.32
C GLY A 13 7.75 -11.99 1.46
N MET A 14 7.21 -10.79 1.54
CA MET A 14 7.57 -9.81 2.57
C MET A 14 6.59 -9.88 3.73
N THR A 15 7.12 -9.71 4.94
CA THR A 15 6.27 -9.53 6.10
C THR A 15 5.83 -8.08 6.18
N GLN A 16 4.83 -7.80 7.02
CA GLN A 16 4.40 -6.42 7.26
C GLN A 16 5.55 -5.58 7.82
N GLN A 17 6.34 -6.18 8.71
CA GLN A 17 7.48 -5.48 9.29
C GLN A 17 8.52 -5.14 8.23
N GLN A 18 8.77 -6.05 7.30
CA GLN A 18 9.73 -5.80 6.24
C GLN A 18 9.26 -4.68 5.32
N LEU A 19 7.98 -4.68 4.99
CA LEU A 19 7.44 -3.62 4.16
C LEU A 19 7.50 -2.28 4.88
N ALA A 20 7.16 -2.27 6.17
CA ALA A 20 7.23 -1.04 6.97
C ALA A 20 8.65 -0.49 6.97
N ALA A 21 9.63 -1.35 7.19
CA ALA A 21 11.04 -0.93 7.21
C ALA A 21 11.46 -0.38 5.85
N ALA A 22 11.05 -1.03 4.77
CA ALA A 22 11.41 -0.58 3.43
C ALA A 22 10.84 0.78 3.11
N LEU A 23 9.67 1.09 3.66
CA LEU A 23 9.00 2.36 3.39
C LEU A 23 9.27 3.44 4.44
N GLY A 24 9.95 3.07 5.53
CA GLY A 24 10.25 4.02 6.58
C GLY A 24 9.06 4.42 7.43
N VAL A 25 8.11 3.51 7.58
CA VAL A 25 6.91 3.77 8.39
C VAL A 25 6.77 2.67 9.44
N SER A 26 5.81 2.84 10.35
CA SER A 26 5.60 1.84 11.39
C SER A 26 4.81 0.66 10.83
N ARG A 27 4.94 -0.48 11.49
CA ARG A 27 4.17 -1.67 11.12
C ARG A 27 2.67 -1.39 11.23
N GLN A 28 2.27 -0.61 12.24
CA GLN A 28 0.87 -0.26 12.43
C GLN A 28 0.33 0.49 11.22
N THR A 29 1.14 1.34 10.62
CA THR A 29 0.74 2.05 9.40
C THR A 29 0.45 1.06 8.28
N ILE A 30 1.28 0.03 8.15
CA ILE A 30 1.06 -0.99 7.12
C ILE A 30 -0.22 -1.77 7.40
N ILE A 31 -0.46 -2.13 8.66
CA ILE A 31 -1.68 -2.85 9.03
C ILE A 31 -2.91 -2.04 8.66
N SER A 32 -2.92 -0.76 9.02
CA SER A 32 -4.06 0.12 8.73
C SER A 32 -4.23 0.33 7.23
N LEU A 33 -3.14 0.43 6.51
CA LEU A 33 -3.17 0.58 5.07
C LEU A 33 -3.81 -0.65 4.42
N GLU A 34 -3.37 -1.83 4.84
CA GLU A 34 -3.85 -3.07 4.23
C GLU A 34 -5.31 -3.34 4.58
N ASN A 35 -5.77 -2.82 5.71
CA ASN A 35 -7.17 -2.95 6.08
C ASN A 35 -8.07 -1.92 5.41
N GLY A 36 -7.49 -1.02 4.62
CA GLY A 36 -8.26 0.00 3.94
C GLY A 36 -8.72 1.14 4.83
N LYS A 37 -8.17 1.23 6.05
CA LYS A 37 -8.57 2.26 7.01
C LYS A 37 -7.70 3.49 6.97
N TYR A 38 -6.59 3.43 6.28
CA TYR A 38 -5.63 4.52 6.22
C TYR A 38 -5.41 4.90 4.76
N ASN A 39 -5.64 6.15 4.46
CA ASN A 39 -5.39 6.66 3.11
C ASN A 39 -3.99 7.26 3.10
N PRO A 40 -3.04 6.66 2.42
CA PRO A 40 -1.66 7.13 2.47
C PRO A 40 -1.52 8.49 1.81
N SER A 41 -0.50 9.24 2.23
CA SER A 41 -0.15 10.47 1.54
C SER A 41 0.26 10.13 0.11
N ILE A 42 0.28 11.13 -0.75
CA ILE A 42 0.70 10.91 -2.14
C ILE A 42 2.15 10.42 -2.17
N LEU A 43 2.99 10.90 -1.26
CA LEU A 43 4.38 10.47 -1.22
C LEU A 43 4.50 9.01 -0.82
N LEU A 44 3.73 8.58 0.17
CA LEU A 44 3.77 7.19 0.59
C LEU A 44 3.19 6.29 -0.49
N ALA A 45 2.10 6.70 -1.11
CA ALA A 45 1.49 5.91 -2.19
C ALA A 45 2.48 5.75 -3.34
N HIS A 46 3.21 6.82 -3.67
CA HIS A 46 4.23 6.77 -4.72
C HIS A 46 5.36 5.81 -4.34
N ALA A 47 5.81 5.86 -3.08
CA ALA A 47 6.88 4.99 -2.62
C ALA A 47 6.46 3.51 -2.68
N ILE A 48 5.21 3.23 -2.32
CA ILE A 48 4.68 1.87 -2.38
C ILE A 48 4.67 1.39 -3.83
N ALA A 49 4.18 2.23 -4.73
CA ALA A 49 4.12 1.87 -6.14
C ALA A 49 5.50 1.61 -6.70
N ARG A 50 6.47 2.45 -6.35
CA ARG A 50 7.83 2.25 -6.82
C ARG A 50 8.45 0.98 -6.28
N LEU A 51 8.19 0.68 -5.01
CA LEU A 51 8.72 -0.53 -4.40
C LEU A 51 8.23 -1.77 -5.14
N PHE A 52 6.98 -1.77 -5.55
CA PHE A 52 6.40 -2.92 -6.24
C PHE A 52 6.53 -2.82 -7.76
N GLY A 53 7.20 -1.77 -8.26
CA GLY A 53 7.46 -1.66 -9.68
C GLY A 53 6.23 -1.44 -10.52
N THR A 54 5.27 -0.67 -9.99
CA THR A 54 4.00 -0.47 -10.68
C THR A 54 3.54 0.97 -10.47
N GLN A 55 2.35 1.29 -10.91
CA GLN A 55 1.79 2.64 -10.78
C GLN A 55 0.84 2.68 -9.61
N ILE A 56 0.62 3.90 -9.09
CA ILE A 56 -0.30 4.08 -7.97
C ILE A 56 -1.67 3.51 -8.30
N GLU A 57 -2.16 3.76 -9.51
CA GLU A 57 -3.48 3.30 -9.92
C GLU A 57 -3.61 1.79 -9.94
N ASP A 58 -2.49 1.09 -10.04
CA ASP A 58 -2.53 -0.37 -10.07
C ASP A 58 -2.63 -0.96 -8.67
N ILE A 59 -2.36 -0.16 -7.65
CA ILE A 59 -2.40 -0.64 -6.28
C ILE A 59 -3.61 -0.10 -5.55
N PHE A 60 -3.88 1.19 -5.70
CA PHE A 60 -4.98 1.84 -4.98
C PHE A 60 -6.18 1.95 -5.90
N LEU A 61 -7.26 1.28 -5.51
CA LEU A 61 -8.44 1.20 -6.36
C LEU A 61 -9.34 2.38 -6.06
N PHE A 62 -9.38 3.31 -7.01
CA PHE A 62 -10.20 4.49 -6.88
C PHE A 62 -11.58 4.14 -7.41
N GLU A 63 -12.50 3.86 -6.51
CA GLU A 63 -13.82 3.49 -6.93
C GLU A 63 -14.58 4.71 -7.32
N GLU A 64 -15.26 4.61 -8.43
CA GLU A 64 -15.94 5.69 -8.83
C GLU A 64 -17.17 5.68 -8.21
N GLU A 65 -17.65 6.08 -7.63
CA GLU A 65 -18.72 5.95 -7.04
C GLU A 65 -19.61 6.64 -7.52
N GLU A 66 -19.79 6.72 -7.96
CA GLU A 66 -20.44 7.12 -8.31
C GLU A 66 -20.75 7.90 -8.18
N ALA A 67 -20.57 8.23 -8.17
CA ALA A 67 -20.78 8.94 -8.02
C ALA A 67 -21.22 9.38 -8.13
#